data_b1dc27ec09b8ab01e153b889ff9eae50
#
_entry.id   b1dc27ec09b8ab01e153b889ff9eae50
#
_cell.length_a   1.000
_cell.length_b   1.000
_cell.length_c   1.000
_cell.angle_alpha   90.00
_cell.angle_beta   90.00
_cell.angle_gamma   90.00
#
_symmetry.space_group_name_H-M   'P 1'
#
loop_
_entity.id
_entity.type
_entity.pdbx_description
1 polymer ?
#
loop_
_entity_poly.entity_id
_entity_poly.type
_entity_poly.pdbx_seq_one_letter_code
_entity_poly.pdbx_strand_id
1 'polypeptide(L)'
;MRHLLLIVGPVVLVACCYTVTYSRPFDRATRRAETDLRPAPVTAASQTTSGDPLEQRCHALALQMAKRVGAVATSTLVRAPFVIQSDLPATKLATLHAESIQPLAEALWRTYFDRQPSEPLVLLLCSHEALYRDLARQFDGYDPIAYDGYFQRGDRRLMLNLASGEGTLAHELCHALAAADAPHLPEWFDEGLAALHEQIRFSDDRLLVWGEPNWRCRIVQDALAAGSLPRVAEFVGRSSFRGDDEGLNYAFARSLCLFLQERGLLAHYVRKLRSDHSDPSRGLTPLQRLLGVASPEGVDAAFHNWLLLRRDLPASESQ
;
A
#
# COMPACT_ATOMS: atom_id res chain seq x y z
N MET A 1 -41.41 -21.53 -38.37
CA MET A 1 -41.42 -20.88 -37.05
C MET A 1 -40.80 -21.87 -36.06
N ARG A 2 -39.53 -21.70 -35.71
CA ARG A 2 -38.84 -22.57 -34.74
C ARG A 2 -38.49 -21.65 -33.55
N HIS A 3 -39.10 -21.94 -32.41
CA HIS A 3 -38.79 -21.26 -31.14
C HIS A 3 -37.47 -21.82 -30.57
N LEU A 4 -36.48 -20.93 -30.41
CA LEU A 4 -35.23 -21.24 -29.72
C LEU A 4 -35.43 -20.86 -28.25
N LEU A 5 -35.47 -21.86 -27.37
CA LEU A 5 -35.44 -21.68 -25.91
C LEU A 5 -33.98 -21.44 -25.48
N LEU A 6 -33.71 -20.27 -25.00
CA LEU A 6 -32.46 -19.96 -24.30
C LEU A 6 -32.61 -20.39 -22.83
N ILE A 7 -31.88 -21.43 -22.46
CA ILE A 7 -31.74 -21.87 -21.07
C ILE A 7 -30.59 -21.02 -20.46
N VAL A 8 -30.94 -20.09 -19.58
CA VAL A 8 -29.96 -19.37 -18.74
C VAL A 8 -29.73 -20.18 -17.48
N GLY A 9 -28.59 -20.86 -17.42
CA GLY A 9 -28.16 -21.56 -16.22
C GLY A 9 -27.53 -20.58 -15.21
N PRO A 10 -27.66 -20.83 -13.89
CA PRO A 10 -27.08 -19.93 -12.88
C PRO A 10 -25.55 -20.09 -12.87
N VAL A 11 -24.85 -18.99 -13.02
CA VAL A 11 -23.39 -18.89 -12.77
C VAL A 11 -23.20 -18.91 -11.26
N VAL A 12 -22.72 -20.03 -10.74
CA VAL A 12 -22.25 -20.14 -9.36
C VAL A 12 -20.84 -19.58 -9.32
N LEU A 13 -20.68 -18.38 -8.79
CA LEU A 13 -19.37 -17.82 -8.44
C LEU A 13 -18.84 -18.58 -7.21
N VAL A 14 -17.95 -19.54 -7.46
CA VAL A 14 -17.15 -20.17 -6.41
C VAL A 14 -15.97 -19.25 -6.12
N ALA A 15 -16.02 -18.51 -5.01
CA ALA A 15 -14.88 -17.83 -4.46
C ALA A 15 -13.86 -18.88 -3.98
N CYS A 16 -12.88 -19.20 -4.81
CA CYS A 16 -11.74 -20.03 -4.42
C CYS A 16 -10.74 -19.19 -3.63
N CYS A 17 -10.80 -19.30 -2.30
CA CYS A 17 -9.68 -18.91 -1.44
C CYS A 17 -8.52 -19.89 -1.68
N TYR A 18 -7.59 -19.56 -2.56
CA TYR A 18 -6.33 -20.27 -2.67
C TYR A 18 -5.33 -19.70 -1.68
N THR A 19 -5.19 -20.33 -0.52
CA THR A 19 -4.00 -20.22 0.31
C THR A 19 -2.88 -21.02 -0.34
N VAL A 20 -2.10 -20.38 -1.21
CA VAL A 20 -0.88 -20.99 -1.73
C VAL A 20 0.23 -20.80 -0.71
N THR A 21 0.46 -21.82 0.13
CA THR A 21 1.65 -21.90 0.96
C THR A 21 2.87 -22.27 0.10
N TYR A 22 3.59 -21.28 -0.37
CA TYR A 22 4.88 -21.49 -1.04
C TYR A 22 5.99 -21.50 0.03
N SER A 23 6.36 -22.71 0.48
CA SER A 23 7.58 -22.91 1.29
C SER A 23 8.78 -22.94 0.36
N ARG A 24 9.43 -21.78 0.11
CA ARG A 24 10.80 -21.77 -0.44
C ARG A 24 11.80 -21.61 0.72
N PRO A 25 12.96 -22.28 0.70
CA PRO A 25 13.99 -22.05 1.70
C PRO A 25 14.51 -20.61 1.56
N PHE A 26 14.45 -19.89 2.64
CA PHE A 26 14.92 -18.52 2.80
C PHE A 26 16.42 -18.48 2.53
N ASP A 27 16.85 -17.74 1.52
CA ASP A 27 18.28 -17.58 1.22
C ASP A 27 18.97 -16.75 2.32
N ARG A 28 20.27 -17.04 2.56
CA ARG A 28 21.09 -16.38 3.60
C ARG A 28 21.09 -14.85 3.53
N ALA A 29 20.88 -14.27 2.34
CA ALA A 29 20.79 -12.82 2.13
C ALA A 29 19.59 -12.19 2.82
N THR A 30 18.44 -12.85 2.81
CA THR A 30 17.20 -12.37 3.46
C THR A 30 17.29 -12.44 4.98
N ARG A 31 17.97 -13.46 5.53
CA ARG A 31 18.23 -13.54 6.99
C ARG A 31 19.18 -12.44 7.49
N ARG A 32 20.12 -12.00 6.65
CA ARG A 32 21.03 -10.90 7.01
C ARG A 32 20.27 -9.56 7.03
N ALA A 33 19.33 -9.36 6.11
CA ALA A 33 18.44 -8.19 6.10
C ALA A 33 17.50 -8.16 7.32
N GLU A 34 17.00 -9.31 7.79
CA GLU A 34 16.18 -9.39 9.01
C GLU A 34 16.96 -8.96 10.28
N THR A 35 18.26 -9.25 10.34
CA THR A 35 19.10 -8.90 11.49
C THR A 35 19.42 -7.41 11.55
N ASP A 36 19.54 -6.76 10.37
CA ASP A 36 19.82 -5.32 10.25
C ASP A 36 18.57 -4.46 10.36
N LEU A 37 17.37 -5.04 10.18
CA LEU A 37 16.07 -4.36 10.28
C LEU A 37 15.48 -4.34 11.69
N ARG A 38 16.14 -4.94 12.69
CA ARG A 38 15.65 -4.80 14.07
C ARG A 38 15.74 -3.33 14.48
N PRO A 39 14.60 -2.61 14.52
CA PRO A 39 14.57 -1.29 15.15
C PRO A 39 14.93 -1.45 16.62
N ALA A 40 15.51 -0.39 17.20
CA ALA A 40 15.64 -0.29 18.64
C ALA A 40 14.28 -0.65 19.29
N PRO A 41 14.27 -1.33 20.46
CA PRO A 41 13.03 -1.75 21.07
C PRO A 41 12.11 -0.56 21.21
N VAL A 42 11.03 -0.56 20.42
CA VAL A 42 9.90 0.33 20.65
C VAL A 42 9.40 -0.07 22.02
N THR A 43 9.56 0.81 22.99
CA THR A 43 8.95 0.68 24.30
C THR A 43 7.51 0.24 24.12
N ALA A 44 7.16 -0.87 24.74
CA ALA A 44 5.83 -1.47 24.67
C ALA A 44 4.76 -0.40 24.69
N ALA A 45 3.79 -0.52 23.79
CA ALA A 45 2.63 0.36 23.76
C ALA A 45 2.13 0.58 25.17
N SER A 46 2.25 1.81 25.64
CA SER A 46 1.76 2.20 26.95
C SER A 46 0.28 1.82 27.02
N GLN A 47 -0.08 1.07 28.03
CA GLN A 47 -1.48 0.83 28.38
C GLN A 47 -2.17 2.19 28.37
N THR A 48 -3.14 2.36 27.48
CA THR A 48 -3.90 3.59 27.30
C THR A 48 -4.58 3.92 28.61
N THR A 49 -4.00 4.86 29.33
CA THR A 49 -4.69 5.51 30.44
C THR A 49 -5.80 6.37 29.84
N SER A 50 -7.00 6.29 30.39
CA SER A 50 -8.19 7.10 30.08
C SER A 50 -7.88 8.60 30.16
N GLY A 51 -7.18 9.15 29.17
CA GLY A 51 -6.68 10.52 29.18
C GLY A 51 -5.69 10.85 28.06
N ASP A 52 -5.36 9.89 27.17
CA ASP A 52 -4.48 10.17 26.02
C ASP A 52 -5.12 11.27 25.14
N PRO A 53 -4.42 12.40 24.90
CA PRO A 53 -4.93 13.47 24.06
C PRO A 53 -5.28 13.01 22.64
N LEU A 54 -4.59 12.02 22.07
CA LEU A 54 -4.90 11.47 20.74
C LEU A 54 -6.22 10.70 20.77
N GLU A 55 -6.44 9.87 21.79
CA GLU A 55 -7.68 9.11 21.94
C GLU A 55 -8.90 10.05 22.10
N GLN A 56 -8.76 11.12 22.90
CA GLN A 56 -9.81 12.14 23.03
C GLN A 56 -10.13 12.81 21.70
N ARG A 57 -9.10 13.17 20.91
CA ARG A 57 -9.31 13.72 19.55
C ARG A 57 -9.97 12.73 18.62
N CYS A 58 -9.60 11.45 18.68
CA CYS A 58 -10.26 10.40 17.91
C CYS A 58 -11.74 10.29 18.25
N HIS A 59 -12.12 10.28 19.52
CA HIS A 59 -13.51 10.25 19.94
C HIS A 59 -14.29 11.49 19.48
N ALA A 60 -13.73 12.68 19.63
CA ALA A 60 -14.36 13.91 19.16
C ALA A 60 -14.59 13.89 17.64
N LEU A 61 -13.57 13.46 16.88
CA LEU A 61 -13.66 13.33 15.42
C LEU A 61 -14.68 12.27 15.00
N ALA A 62 -14.77 11.14 15.72
CA ALA A 62 -15.75 10.09 15.46
C ALA A 62 -17.19 10.61 15.51
N LEU A 63 -17.51 11.46 16.48
CA LEU A 63 -18.83 12.09 16.59
C LEU A 63 -19.12 13.06 15.42
N GLN A 64 -18.11 13.79 14.94
CA GLN A 64 -18.24 14.68 13.79
C GLN A 64 -18.44 13.86 12.51
N MET A 65 -17.65 12.81 12.32
CA MET A 65 -17.74 11.94 11.17
C MET A 65 -19.08 11.20 11.11
N ALA A 66 -19.57 10.68 12.22
CA ALA A 66 -20.89 10.03 12.28
C ALA A 66 -22.03 10.96 11.82
N LYS A 67 -21.98 12.24 12.20
CA LYS A 67 -22.94 13.24 11.72
C LYS A 67 -22.81 13.50 10.23
N ARG A 68 -21.56 13.54 9.71
CA ARG A 68 -21.29 13.85 8.30
C ARG A 68 -21.64 12.69 7.38
N VAL A 69 -21.31 11.46 7.79
CA VAL A 69 -21.66 10.23 7.04
C VAL A 69 -23.17 9.96 7.11
N GLY A 70 -23.81 10.30 8.21
CA GLY A 70 -25.24 10.10 8.41
C GLY A 70 -25.64 8.63 8.63
N ALA A 71 -26.89 8.29 8.22
CA ALA A 71 -27.48 6.98 8.53
C ALA A 71 -26.86 5.80 7.75
N VAL A 72 -26.03 6.07 6.76
CA VAL A 72 -25.40 5.01 5.92
C VAL A 72 -24.28 4.28 6.65
N ALA A 73 -23.56 4.93 7.57
CA ALA A 73 -22.62 4.24 8.46
C ALA A 73 -23.35 3.72 9.70
N THR A 74 -23.46 2.41 9.77
CA THR A 74 -24.14 1.74 10.89
C THR A 74 -23.22 1.44 12.06
N SER A 75 -21.89 1.52 11.86
CA SER A 75 -20.89 1.19 12.87
C SER A 75 -19.77 2.25 12.91
N THR A 76 -19.36 2.56 14.13
CA THR A 76 -18.20 3.39 14.45
C THR A 76 -17.25 2.61 15.34
N LEU A 77 -15.97 2.59 15.00
CA LEU A 77 -14.91 2.04 15.84
C LEU A 77 -13.82 3.09 16.05
N VAL A 78 -13.46 3.35 17.30
CA VAL A 78 -12.32 4.19 17.67
C VAL A 78 -11.24 3.32 18.28
N ARG A 79 -10.08 3.36 17.66
CA ARG A 79 -8.83 2.73 18.12
C ARG A 79 -7.69 3.64 17.68
N ALA A 80 -7.26 4.51 18.55
CA ALA A 80 -6.25 5.51 18.22
C ALA A 80 -5.03 4.88 17.52
N PRO A 81 -4.54 5.45 16.42
CA PRO A 81 -4.97 6.72 15.80
C PRO A 81 -6.19 6.61 14.87
N PHE A 82 -6.85 5.45 14.76
CA PHE A 82 -7.90 5.19 13.78
C PHE A 82 -9.29 5.59 14.29
N VAL A 83 -10.01 6.31 13.43
CA VAL A 83 -11.45 6.59 13.54
C VAL A 83 -12.11 5.94 12.33
N ILE A 84 -12.83 4.84 12.56
CA ILE A 84 -13.38 4.03 11.47
C ILE A 84 -14.90 4.16 11.45
N GLN A 85 -15.45 4.45 10.26
CA GLN A 85 -16.88 4.47 9.97
C GLN A 85 -17.16 3.44 8.88
N SER A 86 -18.20 2.64 9.03
CA SER A 86 -18.55 1.59 8.07
C SER A 86 -20.04 1.25 8.11
N ASP A 87 -20.56 0.73 7.03
CA ASP A 87 -21.87 0.07 6.94
C ASP A 87 -21.84 -1.41 7.38
N LEU A 88 -20.64 -1.95 7.69
CA LEU A 88 -20.51 -3.29 8.25
C LEU A 88 -21.09 -3.36 9.67
N PRO A 89 -21.64 -4.52 10.10
CA PRO A 89 -21.98 -4.76 11.49
C PRO A 89 -20.78 -4.55 12.42
N ALA A 90 -21.00 -4.00 13.61
CA ALA A 90 -19.93 -3.65 14.56
C ALA A 90 -18.98 -4.81 14.88
N THR A 91 -19.49 -6.05 14.96
CA THR A 91 -18.67 -7.26 15.18
C THR A 91 -17.73 -7.53 14.00
N LYS A 92 -18.23 -7.42 12.76
CA LYS A 92 -17.39 -7.59 11.56
C LYS A 92 -16.33 -6.49 11.44
N LEU A 93 -16.70 -5.24 11.78
CA LEU A 93 -15.77 -4.13 11.77
C LEU A 93 -14.66 -4.32 12.82
N ALA A 94 -15.00 -4.78 14.02
CA ALA A 94 -14.03 -5.09 15.06
C ALA A 94 -13.06 -6.22 14.64
N THR A 95 -13.57 -7.26 14.01
CA THR A 95 -12.75 -8.35 13.46
C THR A 95 -11.82 -7.85 12.36
N LEU A 96 -12.32 -7.09 11.39
CA LEU A 96 -11.50 -6.51 10.30
C LEU A 96 -10.37 -5.63 10.86
N HIS A 97 -10.68 -4.82 11.88
CA HIS A 97 -9.65 -4.02 12.53
C HIS A 97 -8.59 -4.91 13.21
N ALA A 98 -9.00 -5.88 14.02
CA ALA A 98 -8.09 -6.70 14.81
C ALA A 98 -7.23 -7.65 13.95
N GLU A 99 -7.76 -8.17 12.86
CA GLU A 99 -7.11 -9.21 12.05
C GLU A 99 -6.36 -8.66 10.83
N SER A 100 -6.79 -7.51 10.31
CA SER A 100 -6.20 -6.93 9.08
C SER A 100 -5.61 -5.53 9.32
N ILE A 101 -6.39 -4.54 9.78
CA ILE A 101 -5.94 -3.14 9.84
C ILE A 101 -4.82 -2.95 10.84
N GLN A 102 -5.02 -3.37 12.09
CA GLN A 102 -4.05 -3.16 13.16
C GLN A 102 -2.74 -3.92 12.92
N PRO A 103 -2.73 -5.22 12.59
CA PRO A 103 -1.49 -5.94 12.32
C PRO A 103 -0.71 -5.37 11.14
N LEU A 104 -1.41 -4.96 10.08
CA LEU A 104 -0.79 -4.35 8.92
C LEU A 104 -0.16 -2.99 9.25
N ALA A 105 -0.89 -2.13 9.94
CA ALA A 105 -0.38 -0.83 10.36
C ALA A 105 0.86 -0.97 11.25
N GLU A 106 0.82 -1.85 12.25
CA GLU A 106 1.95 -2.11 13.14
C GLU A 106 3.17 -2.64 12.39
N ALA A 107 2.97 -3.58 11.45
CA ALA A 107 4.04 -4.14 10.66
C ALA A 107 4.66 -3.10 9.70
N LEU A 108 3.85 -2.26 9.04
CA LEU A 108 4.33 -1.16 8.20
C LEU A 108 5.16 -0.16 9.01
N TRP A 109 4.69 0.25 10.19
CA TRP A 109 5.46 1.14 11.06
C TRP A 109 6.81 0.53 11.43
N ARG A 110 6.83 -0.70 11.88
CA ARG A 110 8.06 -1.37 12.29
C ARG A 110 9.03 -1.58 11.13
N THR A 111 8.50 -1.79 9.92
CA THR A 111 9.34 -2.08 8.75
C THR A 111 9.92 -0.81 8.14
N TYR A 112 9.12 0.25 8.01
CA TYR A 112 9.47 1.41 7.18
C TYR A 112 9.46 2.75 7.90
N PHE A 113 8.58 2.94 8.89
CA PHE A 113 8.31 4.25 9.47
C PHE A 113 8.80 4.34 10.91
N ASP A 114 9.30 5.52 11.30
CA ASP A 114 9.83 5.76 12.66
C ASP A 114 8.79 6.46 13.56
N ARG A 115 7.82 7.17 12.96
CA ARG A 115 6.82 7.94 13.69
C ARG A 115 5.43 7.36 13.48
N GLN A 116 4.75 7.14 14.58
CA GLN A 116 3.32 6.85 14.55
C GLN A 116 2.51 8.13 14.31
N PRO A 117 1.32 8.05 13.69
CA PRO A 117 0.45 9.20 13.56
C PRO A 117 0.14 9.84 14.91
N SER A 118 0.46 11.13 15.05
CA SER A 118 0.12 11.95 16.21
C SER A 118 -1.27 12.57 16.12
N GLU A 119 -1.90 12.45 14.97
CA GLU A 119 -3.23 12.95 14.66
C GLU A 119 -4.15 11.81 14.22
N PRO A 120 -5.48 11.94 14.44
CA PRO A 120 -6.42 10.92 13.97
C PRO A 120 -6.36 10.67 12.47
N LEU A 121 -6.46 9.39 12.10
CA LEU A 121 -6.66 8.92 10.74
C LEU A 121 -8.10 8.41 10.59
N VAL A 122 -8.85 8.97 9.64
CA VAL A 122 -10.22 8.55 9.35
C VAL A 122 -10.22 7.45 8.29
N LEU A 123 -10.93 6.36 8.55
CA LEU A 123 -11.17 5.29 7.60
C LEU A 123 -12.67 5.19 7.32
N LEU A 124 -13.09 5.47 6.09
CA LEU A 124 -14.44 5.24 5.61
C LEU A 124 -14.43 3.92 4.81
N LEU A 125 -14.94 2.86 5.41
CA LEU A 125 -14.89 1.52 4.85
C LEU A 125 -16.28 1.12 4.35
N CYS A 126 -16.45 1.06 3.03
CA CYS A 126 -17.70 0.76 2.35
C CYS A 126 -17.75 -0.73 1.96
N SER A 127 -18.81 -1.44 2.32
CA SER A 127 -18.94 -2.87 1.99
C SER A 127 -19.15 -3.14 0.50
N HIS A 128 -19.56 -2.12 -0.27
CA HIS A 128 -19.85 -2.23 -1.70
C HIS A 128 -19.62 -0.91 -2.46
N GLU A 129 -19.40 -1.03 -3.77
CA GLU A 129 -19.04 0.07 -4.66
C GLU A 129 -20.04 1.23 -4.66
N ALA A 130 -21.35 0.96 -4.67
CA ALA A 130 -22.36 2.03 -4.73
C ALA A 130 -22.24 2.99 -3.53
N LEU A 131 -22.08 2.45 -2.30
CA LEU A 131 -21.88 3.27 -1.11
C LEU A 131 -20.56 4.04 -1.16
N TYR A 132 -19.48 3.40 -1.61
CA TYR A 132 -18.17 4.03 -1.79
C TYR A 132 -18.27 5.26 -2.70
N ARG A 133 -18.92 5.12 -3.88
CA ARG A 133 -19.10 6.20 -4.84
C ARG A 133 -20.02 7.31 -4.30
N ASP A 134 -21.07 6.95 -3.58
CA ASP A 134 -21.98 7.93 -2.98
C ASP A 134 -21.27 8.77 -1.90
N LEU A 135 -20.49 8.14 -1.03
CA LEU A 135 -19.69 8.85 -0.04
C LEU A 135 -18.58 9.70 -0.68
N ALA A 136 -17.93 9.21 -1.74
CA ALA A 136 -16.93 10.00 -2.45
C ALA A 136 -17.53 11.27 -3.07
N ARG A 137 -18.70 11.17 -3.69
CA ARG A 137 -19.43 12.36 -4.18
C ARG A 137 -19.82 13.31 -3.05
N GLN A 138 -20.25 12.76 -1.91
CA GLN A 138 -20.66 13.56 -0.74
C GLN A 138 -19.48 14.30 -0.09
N PHE A 139 -18.32 13.64 0.03
CA PHE A 139 -17.17 14.18 0.74
C PHE A 139 -16.25 15.00 -0.15
N ASP A 140 -16.05 14.58 -1.39
CA ASP A 140 -15.03 15.11 -2.29
C ASP A 140 -15.60 15.67 -3.60
N GLY A 141 -16.90 15.51 -3.85
CA GLY A 141 -17.57 16.08 -5.00
C GLY A 141 -17.24 15.42 -6.34
N TYR A 142 -16.58 14.26 -6.34
CA TYR A 142 -16.26 13.52 -7.57
C TYR A 142 -16.63 12.04 -7.46
N ASP A 143 -16.71 11.37 -8.62
CA ASP A 143 -17.02 9.94 -8.72
C ASP A 143 -15.74 9.15 -9.04
N PRO A 144 -15.22 8.33 -8.13
CA PRO A 144 -13.96 7.61 -8.31
C PRO A 144 -14.12 6.32 -9.13
N ILE A 145 -14.59 6.43 -10.37
CA ILE A 145 -14.90 5.27 -11.25
C ILE A 145 -13.66 4.37 -11.48
N ALA A 146 -12.46 4.95 -11.49
CA ALA A 146 -11.23 4.24 -11.82
C ALA A 146 -10.49 3.66 -10.61
N TYR A 147 -10.96 3.94 -9.40
CA TYR A 147 -10.24 3.58 -8.17
C TYR A 147 -11.18 2.97 -7.14
N ASP A 148 -10.73 1.92 -6.48
CA ASP A 148 -11.46 1.24 -5.41
C ASP A 148 -11.15 1.78 -4.01
N GLY A 149 -10.21 2.70 -3.92
CA GLY A 149 -9.82 3.40 -2.71
C GLY A 149 -9.00 4.64 -3.02
N TYR A 150 -8.88 5.52 -2.03
CA TYR A 150 -7.97 6.66 -2.08
C TYR A 150 -7.73 7.24 -0.69
N PHE A 151 -6.54 7.82 -0.51
CA PHE A 151 -6.18 8.59 0.67
C PHE A 151 -6.20 10.10 0.40
N GLN A 152 -7.12 10.81 1.05
CA GLN A 152 -7.19 12.28 1.01
C GLN A 152 -6.26 12.87 2.08
N ARG A 153 -5.09 13.36 1.65
CA ARG A 153 -4.04 13.86 2.56
C ARG A 153 -4.50 15.03 3.43
N GLY A 154 -5.25 15.99 2.86
CA GLY A 154 -5.72 17.18 3.56
C GLY A 154 -6.60 16.85 4.77
N ASP A 155 -7.48 15.89 4.62
CA ASP A 155 -8.41 15.44 5.67
C ASP A 155 -7.85 14.27 6.48
N ARG A 156 -6.69 13.73 6.12
CA ARG A 156 -6.17 12.46 6.65
C ARG A 156 -7.23 11.36 6.64
N ARG A 157 -7.91 11.24 5.52
CA ARG A 157 -9.04 10.36 5.34
C ARG A 157 -8.80 9.36 4.23
N LEU A 158 -8.88 8.10 4.58
CA LEU A 158 -8.91 6.96 3.68
C LEU A 158 -10.36 6.60 3.39
N MET A 159 -10.71 6.43 2.12
CA MET A 159 -12.00 5.89 1.69
C MET A 159 -11.79 4.66 0.83
N LEU A 160 -12.54 3.60 1.10
CA LEU A 160 -12.26 2.29 0.54
C LEU A 160 -13.52 1.50 0.23
N ASN A 161 -13.56 0.90 -0.97
CA ASN A 161 -14.49 -0.16 -1.34
C ASN A 161 -13.93 -1.51 -0.89
N LEU A 162 -14.49 -2.10 0.16
CA LEU A 162 -14.02 -3.40 0.69
C LEU A 162 -14.24 -4.57 -0.26
N ALA A 163 -15.14 -4.41 -1.27
CA ALA A 163 -15.35 -5.44 -2.27
C ALA A 163 -14.14 -5.63 -3.21
N SER A 164 -13.23 -4.64 -3.29
CA SER A 164 -11.99 -4.73 -4.08
C SER A 164 -10.90 -5.62 -3.48
N GLY A 165 -11.03 -5.98 -2.20
CA GLY A 165 -10.12 -6.88 -1.52
C GLY A 165 -9.09 -6.20 -0.61
N GLU A 166 -8.26 -7.03 0.03
CA GLU A 166 -7.29 -6.58 1.05
C GLU A 166 -6.12 -5.79 0.47
N GLY A 167 -5.79 -5.98 -0.80
CA GLY A 167 -4.69 -5.27 -1.47
C GLY A 167 -4.92 -3.76 -1.52
N THR A 168 -6.14 -3.32 -1.81
CA THR A 168 -6.51 -1.89 -1.82
C THR A 168 -6.41 -1.30 -0.40
N LEU A 169 -6.82 -2.04 0.63
CA LEU A 169 -6.66 -1.60 2.01
C LEU A 169 -5.18 -1.38 2.36
N ALA A 170 -4.32 -2.32 1.99
CA ALA A 170 -2.89 -2.23 2.27
C ALA A 170 -2.24 -1.06 1.52
N HIS A 171 -2.62 -0.83 0.28
CA HIS A 171 -2.17 0.30 -0.55
C HIS A 171 -2.50 1.64 0.12
N GLU A 172 -3.77 1.88 0.41
CA GLU A 172 -4.23 3.15 0.96
C GLU A 172 -3.74 3.37 2.39
N LEU A 173 -3.64 2.32 3.20
CA LEU A 173 -3.09 2.41 4.53
C LEU A 173 -1.59 2.77 4.50
N CYS A 174 -0.85 2.26 3.52
CA CYS A 174 0.55 2.64 3.29
C CYS A 174 0.68 4.14 3.05
N HIS A 175 -0.14 4.74 2.16
CA HIS A 175 -0.19 6.18 1.94
C HIS A 175 -0.49 6.97 3.22
N ALA A 176 -1.47 6.53 4.00
CA ALA A 176 -1.87 7.22 5.22
C ALA A 176 -0.73 7.24 6.27
N LEU A 177 -0.01 6.13 6.42
CA LEU A 177 1.11 6.01 7.35
C LEU A 177 2.35 6.75 6.83
N ALA A 178 2.64 6.65 5.53
CA ALA A 178 3.71 7.41 4.90
C ALA A 178 3.50 8.92 5.05
N ALA A 179 2.28 9.41 4.87
CA ALA A 179 1.96 10.82 5.04
C ALA A 179 2.18 11.32 6.48
N ALA A 180 2.06 10.45 7.49
CA ALA A 180 2.29 10.80 8.88
C ALA A 180 3.79 10.92 9.24
N ASP A 181 4.64 10.09 8.65
CA ASP A 181 6.09 10.03 8.95
C ASP A 181 6.95 10.76 7.92
N ALA A 182 6.63 10.62 6.65
CA ALA A 182 7.41 11.11 5.51
C ALA A 182 6.49 11.82 4.48
N PRO A 183 5.91 12.99 4.81
CA PRO A 183 4.88 13.65 4.00
C PRO A 183 5.36 14.15 2.62
N HIS A 184 6.67 14.18 2.40
CA HIS A 184 7.31 14.73 1.20
C HIS A 184 7.96 13.65 0.31
N LEU A 185 7.51 12.41 0.40
CA LEU A 185 7.99 11.37 -0.51
C LEU A 185 7.73 11.77 -1.97
N PRO A 186 8.66 11.50 -2.89
CA PRO A 186 8.40 11.63 -4.32
C PRO A 186 7.19 10.78 -4.72
N GLU A 187 6.32 11.30 -5.59
CA GLU A 187 5.08 10.63 -6.00
C GLU A 187 5.33 9.19 -6.49
N TRP A 188 6.33 9.00 -7.35
CA TRP A 188 6.68 7.68 -7.86
C TRP A 188 7.02 6.68 -6.74
N PHE A 189 7.66 7.15 -5.67
CA PHE A 189 8.06 6.28 -4.58
C PHE A 189 6.90 6.01 -3.61
N ASP A 190 6.09 7.00 -3.33
CA ASP A 190 4.88 6.87 -2.52
C ASP A 190 3.91 5.84 -3.15
N GLU A 191 3.65 5.96 -4.46
CA GLU A 191 2.84 5.01 -5.22
C GLU A 191 3.52 3.63 -5.35
N GLY A 192 4.83 3.61 -5.56
CA GLY A 192 5.58 2.36 -5.67
C GLY A 192 5.62 1.56 -4.37
N LEU A 193 5.76 2.25 -3.24
CA LEU A 193 5.72 1.64 -1.91
C LEU A 193 4.32 1.12 -1.58
N ALA A 194 3.28 1.91 -1.86
CA ALA A 194 1.89 1.51 -1.67
C ALA A 194 1.53 0.31 -2.57
N ALA A 195 1.84 0.38 -3.86
CA ALA A 195 1.60 -0.71 -4.81
C ALA A 195 2.40 -1.98 -4.49
N LEU A 196 3.59 -1.86 -3.87
CA LEU A 196 4.34 -3.03 -3.40
C LEU A 196 3.54 -3.81 -2.36
N HIS A 197 2.77 -3.11 -1.52
CA HIS A 197 1.99 -3.71 -0.44
C HIS A 197 0.58 -4.15 -0.83
N GLU A 198 0.16 -4.03 -2.10
CA GLU A 198 -1.08 -4.66 -2.59
C GLU A 198 -1.06 -6.18 -2.41
N GLN A 199 0.11 -6.79 -2.42
CA GLN A 199 0.31 -8.21 -2.15
C GLN A 199 1.45 -8.39 -1.17
N ILE A 200 1.14 -8.91 0.02
CA ILE A 200 2.06 -8.91 1.16
C ILE A 200 2.26 -10.29 1.75
N ARG A 201 3.39 -10.41 2.44
CA ARG A 201 3.71 -11.49 3.37
C ARG A 201 4.18 -10.89 4.69
N PHE A 202 3.69 -11.43 5.79
CA PHE A 202 4.18 -11.09 7.13
C PHE A 202 5.33 -12.01 7.55
N SER A 203 6.15 -11.53 8.51
CA SER A 203 7.01 -12.41 9.32
C SER A 203 6.19 -13.40 10.15
N ASP A 204 6.81 -14.48 10.64
CA ASP A 204 6.13 -15.50 11.43
C ASP A 204 5.49 -14.91 12.71
N ASP A 205 6.12 -13.90 13.31
CA ASP A 205 5.61 -13.15 14.45
C ASP A 205 4.66 -12.00 14.06
N ARG A 206 4.41 -11.79 12.75
CA ARG A 206 3.60 -10.72 12.17
C ARG A 206 4.06 -9.28 12.50
N LEU A 207 5.30 -9.12 12.95
CA LEU A 207 5.84 -7.81 13.31
C LEU A 207 6.42 -7.04 12.12
N LEU A 208 6.78 -7.74 11.03
CA LEU A 208 7.31 -7.15 9.82
C LEU A 208 6.46 -7.55 8.61
N VAL A 209 6.49 -6.73 7.57
CA VAL A 209 5.77 -6.96 6.32
C VAL A 209 6.69 -6.74 5.11
N TRP A 210 6.52 -7.58 4.11
CA TRP A 210 7.17 -7.47 2.81
C TRP A 210 6.16 -7.57 1.70
N GLY A 211 6.39 -6.80 0.64
CA GLY A 211 5.68 -6.97 -0.61
C GLY A 211 6.14 -8.22 -1.35
N GLU A 212 5.20 -8.90 -1.98
CA GLU A 212 5.45 -10.08 -2.82
C GLU A 212 5.48 -9.71 -4.31
N PRO A 213 6.19 -10.46 -5.16
CA PRO A 213 6.08 -10.31 -6.61
C PRO A 213 4.63 -10.52 -7.07
N ASN A 214 4.20 -9.70 -8.06
CA ASN A 214 2.89 -9.89 -8.69
C ASN A 214 2.99 -9.72 -10.22
N TRP A 215 1.86 -9.79 -10.91
CA TRP A 215 1.75 -9.68 -12.35
C TRP A 215 2.38 -8.39 -12.94
N ARG A 216 2.45 -7.27 -12.16
CA ARG A 216 3.06 -6.00 -12.61
C ARG A 216 4.54 -6.14 -12.94
N CYS A 217 5.25 -7.10 -12.30
CA CYS A 217 6.65 -7.36 -12.65
C CYS A 217 6.80 -7.81 -14.11
N ARG A 218 5.80 -8.52 -14.67
CA ARG A 218 5.81 -8.96 -16.08
C ARG A 218 5.72 -7.77 -17.02
N ILE A 219 4.90 -6.77 -16.71
CA ILE A 219 4.81 -5.54 -17.53
C ILE A 219 6.18 -4.89 -17.69
N VAL A 220 6.95 -4.80 -16.61
CA VAL A 220 8.29 -4.19 -16.62
C VAL A 220 9.28 -5.05 -17.41
N GLN A 221 9.20 -6.38 -17.30
CA GLN A 221 10.05 -7.30 -18.09
C GLN A 221 9.72 -7.22 -19.57
N ASP A 222 8.46 -7.16 -19.94
CA ASP A 222 8.03 -7.06 -21.35
C ASP A 222 8.46 -5.71 -21.93
N ALA A 223 8.34 -4.60 -21.18
CA ALA A 223 8.85 -3.29 -21.59
C ALA A 223 10.39 -3.29 -21.76
N LEU A 224 11.13 -3.97 -20.86
CA LEU A 224 12.58 -4.12 -20.99
C LEU A 224 12.95 -4.90 -22.23
N ALA A 225 12.27 -6.01 -22.51
CA ALA A 225 12.49 -6.84 -23.68
C ALA A 225 12.17 -6.10 -24.98
N ALA A 226 11.15 -5.23 -24.97
CA ALA A 226 10.77 -4.37 -26.08
C ALA A 226 11.68 -3.14 -26.27
N GLY A 227 12.60 -2.88 -25.35
CA GLY A 227 13.44 -1.67 -25.35
C GLY A 227 12.68 -0.37 -25.07
N SER A 228 11.48 -0.46 -24.50
CA SER A 228 10.59 0.67 -24.18
C SER A 228 10.61 1.06 -22.69
N LEU A 229 11.36 0.34 -21.85
CA LEU A 229 11.47 0.65 -20.44
C LEU A 229 12.22 1.98 -20.26
N PRO A 230 11.65 2.98 -19.55
CA PRO A 230 12.34 4.23 -19.30
C PRO A 230 13.58 4.02 -18.41
N ARG A 231 14.58 4.90 -18.54
CA ARG A 231 15.71 4.92 -17.62
C ARG A 231 15.24 5.31 -16.21
N VAL A 232 15.85 4.74 -15.19
CA VAL A 232 15.48 5.05 -13.80
C VAL A 232 15.58 6.54 -13.52
N ALA A 233 16.66 7.21 -13.99
CA ALA A 233 16.85 8.64 -13.81
C ALA A 233 15.73 9.48 -14.45
N GLU A 234 15.28 9.10 -15.62
CA GLU A 234 14.17 9.77 -16.33
C GLU A 234 12.85 9.53 -15.59
N PHE A 235 12.62 8.30 -15.15
CA PHE A 235 11.41 7.94 -14.43
C PHE A 235 11.27 8.69 -13.09
N VAL A 236 12.30 8.66 -12.24
CA VAL A 236 12.25 9.32 -10.92
C VAL A 236 12.22 10.84 -11.04
N GLY A 237 12.76 11.40 -12.13
CA GLY A 237 12.77 12.83 -12.44
C GLY A 237 11.44 13.39 -12.98
N ARG A 238 10.46 12.55 -13.33
CA ARG A 238 9.19 13.00 -13.91
C ARG A 238 8.43 13.94 -12.97
N SER A 239 7.78 14.93 -13.56
CA SER A 239 6.94 15.88 -12.84
C SER A 239 5.54 15.32 -12.53
N SER A 240 5.10 14.31 -13.29
CA SER A 240 3.81 13.63 -13.12
C SER A 240 4.03 12.13 -13.21
N PHE A 241 3.44 11.41 -12.27
CA PHE A 241 3.42 9.95 -12.25
C PHE A 241 2.26 9.38 -13.08
N ARG A 242 1.14 10.13 -13.13
CA ARG A 242 -0.08 9.78 -13.87
C ARG A 242 0.01 10.28 -15.31
N GLY A 243 -0.65 9.60 -16.24
CA GLY A 243 -0.68 9.95 -17.66
C GLY A 243 -0.78 8.72 -18.56
N ASP A 244 -0.38 8.86 -19.82
CA ASP A 244 -0.61 7.86 -20.88
C ASP A 244 -0.07 6.46 -20.58
N ASP A 245 1.01 6.36 -19.78
CA ASP A 245 1.64 5.09 -19.39
C ASP A 245 1.43 4.73 -17.92
N GLU A 246 0.30 5.13 -17.32
CA GLU A 246 0.05 4.96 -15.88
C GLU A 246 0.28 3.51 -15.42
N GLY A 247 -0.21 2.51 -16.16
CA GLY A 247 -0.01 1.10 -15.85
C GLY A 247 1.46 0.69 -15.77
N LEU A 248 2.29 1.16 -16.73
CA LEU A 248 3.73 0.93 -16.71
C LEU A 248 4.40 1.69 -15.57
N ASN A 249 3.97 2.92 -15.28
CA ASN A 249 4.52 3.71 -14.18
C ASN A 249 4.31 3.03 -12.83
N TYR A 250 3.10 2.55 -12.53
CA TYR A 250 2.83 1.74 -11.34
C TYR A 250 3.67 0.46 -11.28
N ALA A 251 3.77 -0.26 -12.39
CA ALA A 251 4.56 -1.48 -12.48
C ALA A 251 6.05 -1.21 -12.26
N PHE A 252 6.58 -0.13 -12.85
CA PHE A 252 7.97 0.27 -12.70
C PHE A 252 8.30 0.69 -11.26
N ALA A 253 7.50 1.60 -10.68
CA ALA A 253 7.69 2.09 -9.31
C ALA A 253 7.66 0.95 -8.30
N ARG A 254 6.64 0.08 -8.42
CA ARG A 254 6.51 -1.12 -7.60
C ARG A 254 7.71 -2.06 -7.73
N SER A 255 8.16 -2.31 -8.95
CA SER A 255 9.30 -3.19 -9.22
C SER A 255 10.61 -2.61 -8.69
N LEU A 256 10.78 -1.29 -8.72
CA LEU A 256 11.93 -0.62 -8.15
C LEU A 256 11.93 -0.71 -6.61
N CYS A 257 10.77 -0.58 -5.98
CA CYS A 257 10.61 -0.83 -4.54
C CYS A 257 10.90 -2.29 -4.16
N LEU A 258 10.41 -3.25 -4.94
CA LEU A 258 10.69 -4.68 -4.73
C LEU A 258 12.18 -5.00 -4.89
N PHE A 259 12.84 -4.42 -5.90
CA PHE A 259 14.28 -4.53 -6.09
C PHE A 259 15.08 -4.04 -4.88
N LEU A 260 14.69 -2.92 -4.29
CA LEU A 260 15.30 -2.39 -3.08
C LEU A 260 15.01 -3.28 -1.87
N GLN A 261 13.77 -3.78 -1.75
CA GLN A 261 13.37 -4.68 -0.66
C GLN A 261 14.22 -5.96 -0.67
N GLU A 262 14.39 -6.60 -1.81
CA GLU A 262 15.17 -7.84 -1.92
C GLU A 262 16.67 -7.67 -1.64
N ARG A 263 17.15 -6.44 -1.71
CA ARG A 263 18.51 -6.07 -1.29
C ARG A 263 18.61 -5.62 0.16
N GLY A 264 17.51 -5.61 0.90
CA GLY A 264 17.46 -5.08 2.27
C GLY A 264 17.63 -3.54 2.34
N LEU A 265 17.45 -2.84 1.22
CA LEU A 265 17.72 -1.41 1.12
C LEU A 265 16.46 -0.52 1.25
N LEU A 266 15.24 -1.10 1.09
CA LEU A 266 14.02 -0.31 0.99
C LEU A 266 13.76 0.54 2.24
N ALA A 267 13.85 -0.03 3.44
CA ALA A 267 13.65 0.72 4.68
C ALA A 267 14.72 1.82 4.88
N HIS A 268 15.97 1.58 4.45
CA HIS A 268 17.01 2.59 4.46
C HIS A 268 16.70 3.71 3.47
N TYR A 269 16.15 3.37 2.33
CA TYR A 269 15.77 4.35 1.32
C TYR A 269 14.63 5.24 1.78
N VAL A 270 13.59 4.68 2.43
CA VAL A 270 12.51 5.47 3.07
C VAL A 270 13.09 6.51 4.04
N ARG A 271 13.99 6.07 4.95
CA ARG A 271 14.62 6.97 5.92
C ARG A 271 15.44 8.07 5.25
N LYS A 272 16.12 7.76 4.14
CA LYS A 272 16.87 8.75 3.38
C LYS A 272 15.97 9.78 2.72
N LEU A 273 14.90 9.36 2.06
CA LEU A 273 13.93 10.26 1.45
C LEU A 273 13.26 11.16 2.49
N ARG A 274 12.93 10.63 3.67
CA ARG A 274 12.38 11.40 4.77
C ARG A 274 13.34 12.49 5.26
N SER A 275 14.62 12.16 5.41
CA SER A 275 15.62 13.11 5.94
C SER A 275 16.06 14.14 4.91
N ASP A 276 15.96 13.83 3.63
CA ASP A 276 16.49 14.63 2.51
C ASP A 276 15.37 15.04 1.55
N HIS A 277 14.28 15.56 2.11
CA HIS A 277 13.08 15.92 1.36
C HIS A 277 13.29 17.09 0.38
N SER A 278 14.38 17.82 0.49
CA SER A 278 14.77 18.89 -0.43
C SER A 278 15.69 18.42 -1.57
N ASP A 279 15.98 17.10 -1.67
CA ASP A 279 16.83 16.57 -2.73
C ASP A 279 16.23 16.83 -4.12
N PRO A 280 16.89 17.67 -4.97
CA PRO A 280 16.37 17.99 -6.30
C PRO A 280 16.37 16.80 -7.23
N SER A 281 17.12 15.74 -6.91
CA SER A 281 17.18 14.51 -7.70
C SER A 281 15.95 13.61 -7.55
N ARG A 282 14.98 14.00 -6.69
CA ARG A 282 13.77 13.22 -6.39
C ARG A 282 14.05 11.78 -5.97
N GLY A 283 15.19 11.57 -5.28
CA GLY A 283 15.59 10.27 -4.75
C GLY A 283 16.66 9.54 -5.58
N LEU A 284 17.06 10.03 -6.76
CA LEU A 284 18.11 9.37 -7.57
C LEU A 284 19.45 9.33 -6.83
N THR A 285 19.85 10.44 -6.22
CA THR A 285 21.12 10.51 -5.46
C THR A 285 21.14 9.52 -4.28
N PRO A 286 20.12 9.42 -3.41
CA PRO A 286 20.04 8.38 -2.41
C PRO A 286 20.08 6.96 -2.98
N LEU A 287 19.44 6.71 -4.13
CA LEU A 287 19.47 5.43 -4.82
C LEU A 287 20.90 5.05 -5.22
N GLN A 288 21.63 5.94 -5.89
CA GLN A 288 23.02 5.72 -6.27
C GLN A 288 23.90 5.38 -5.07
N ARG A 289 23.78 6.15 -3.98
CA ARG A 289 24.57 5.95 -2.75
C ARG A 289 24.29 4.59 -2.11
N LEU A 290 23.03 4.18 -2.00
CA LEU A 290 22.65 2.91 -1.40
C LEU A 290 23.05 1.71 -2.25
N LEU A 291 23.02 1.85 -3.57
CA LEU A 291 23.44 0.81 -4.51
C LEU A 291 24.98 0.77 -4.69
N GLY A 292 25.72 1.78 -4.19
CA GLY A 292 27.16 1.87 -4.34
C GLY A 292 27.60 2.14 -5.78
N VAL A 293 26.78 2.85 -6.59
CA VAL A 293 27.06 3.17 -7.98
C VAL A 293 27.35 4.64 -8.17
N ALA A 294 28.26 4.98 -9.09
CA ALA A 294 28.71 6.35 -9.28
C ALA A 294 27.83 7.16 -10.24
N SER A 295 27.04 6.49 -11.08
CA SER A 295 26.26 7.15 -12.14
C SER A 295 24.81 6.64 -12.22
N PRO A 296 23.90 7.41 -12.85
CA PRO A 296 22.54 6.95 -13.14
C PRO A 296 22.50 5.65 -13.95
N GLU A 297 23.42 5.48 -14.91
CA GLU A 297 23.53 4.27 -15.72
C GLU A 297 23.88 3.04 -14.87
N GLY A 298 24.61 3.22 -13.77
CA GLY A 298 24.89 2.16 -12.81
C GLY A 298 23.62 1.69 -12.10
N VAL A 299 22.67 2.61 -11.82
CA VAL A 299 21.35 2.25 -11.26
C VAL A 299 20.55 1.45 -12.27
N ASP A 300 20.48 1.91 -13.54
CA ASP A 300 19.82 1.21 -14.63
C ASP A 300 20.38 -0.21 -14.79
N ALA A 301 21.70 -0.34 -14.85
CA ALA A 301 22.36 -1.65 -15.01
C ALA A 301 22.03 -2.60 -13.85
N ALA A 302 22.05 -2.10 -12.60
CA ALA A 302 21.72 -2.91 -11.43
C ALA A 302 20.26 -3.38 -11.42
N PHE A 303 19.32 -2.49 -11.81
CA PHE A 303 17.90 -2.80 -11.89
C PHE A 303 17.58 -3.75 -13.06
N HIS A 304 18.11 -3.49 -14.26
CA HIS A 304 17.92 -4.34 -15.43
C HIS A 304 18.46 -5.76 -15.21
N ASN A 305 19.67 -5.88 -14.63
CA ASN A 305 20.23 -7.19 -14.30
C ASN A 305 19.33 -7.96 -13.31
N TRP A 306 18.77 -7.28 -12.32
CA TRP A 306 17.82 -7.88 -11.40
C TRP A 306 16.53 -8.36 -12.11
N LEU A 307 15.97 -7.56 -13.02
CA LEU A 307 14.79 -7.93 -13.81
C LEU A 307 15.06 -9.17 -14.69
N LEU A 308 16.22 -9.23 -15.34
CA LEU A 308 16.59 -10.34 -16.23
C LEU A 308 16.82 -11.65 -15.48
N LEU A 309 17.25 -11.59 -14.21
CA LEU A 309 17.48 -12.77 -13.36
C LEU A 309 16.18 -13.34 -12.80
N ARG A 310 15.07 -12.60 -12.83
CA ARG A 310 13.77 -13.07 -12.35
C ARG A 310 13.06 -13.90 -13.42
N ARG A 311 13.16 -15.22 -13.33
CA ARG A 311 12.50 -16.17 -14.23
C ARG A 311 11.15 -16.69 -13.72
N ASP A 312 10.83 -16.46 -12.44
CA ASP A 312 9.73 -17.13 -11.73
C ASP A 312 8.62 -16.14 -11.33
N LEU A 313 8.13 -15.39 -12.30
CA LEU A 313 6.96 -14.53 -12.04
C LEU A 313 5.68 -15.32 -12.34
N PRO A 314 4.62 -15.20 -11.50
CA PRO A 314 3.35 -15.81 -11.82
C PRO A 314 2.87 -15.32 -13.20
N ALA A 315 2.36 -16.25 -14.00
CA ALA A 315 1.68 -15.90 -15.25
C ALA A 315 0.58 -14.87 -14.94
N SER A 316 0.40 -13.88 -15.82
CA SER A 316 -0.69 -12.93 -15.69
C SER A 316 -2.00 -13.69 -15.55
N GLU A 317 -2.61 -13.68 -14.36
CA GLU A 317 -4.03 -14.00 -14.26
C GLU A 317 -4.75 -12.88 -15.03
N SER A 318 -5.31 -13.27 -16.19
CA SER A 318 -6.19 -12.41 -16.97
C SER A 318 -7.40 -12.08 -16.09
N GLN A 319 -7.53 -10.80 -15.76
CA GLN A 319 -8.76 -10.24 -15.19
C GLN A 319 -9.89 -10.27 -16.20
#